data_f81eeb40122228eb176a2fc41ce5ac91
#
_entry.id   f81eeb40122228eb176a2fc41ce5ac91
#
_cell.length_a   1.000
_cell.length_b   1.000
_cell.length_c   1.000
_cell.angle_alpha   90.00
_cell.angle_beta   90.00
_cell.angle_gamma   90.00
#
_symmetry.space_group_name_H-M   'P 1'
#
loop_
_entity.id
_entity.type
_entity.pdbx_description
1 polymer ?
#
loop_
_entity_poly.entity_id
_entity_poly.type
_entity_poly.pdbx_seq_one_letter_code
_entity_poly.pdbx_strand_id
1 'polypeptide(L)'
;YSPGDVVGRSGVEQTYNAMLMGTDGSRRVLVNSRGKEEGRLDETPAQPGKQLRLTIDLDLQIAAEQALEGRNGAVIALDPRTGEVLALASRPTFDPNHFAVRISREEWNALINDPGKPLLNKAIQAQLPPGSVFKIIMSVAGLEEGVAQTLVVNCPGGKNFYGRFFKCHSVHGAGVVITRAIPQSCDTFFYTLAERLGITRIAKYAMALGLGQRTGIDLPQEVSGVMPSEEWKARTFKQKWYAGETISVGIGQGAVATTPIQLAYAIGGIASGGVLRRPHVAFPQDLPPEMRPVSSAVDDERRVPIEPKNWELITDGMANVTQPGGTAASAHLEGIDFAGKTGSAQVVGNETKLKQKLTGAQFKDNGWFVGVEPRRNPEIVVCILVEQGEHGTVAARLVSQVVKAYVEKKRGHQTKLARQGAASSSVEVAAVWETPGAAPGEAAQLGGGRFRIPLDRPRRRAAAAAPLGAP
;
A
#
# COMPACT_ATOMS: atom_id res chain seq x y z
N TYR A 1 24.23 -6.38 26.45
CA TYR A 1 24.29 -7.56 25.62
C TYR A 1 25.57 -8.34 25.92
N SER A 2 25.47 -9.64 26.03
CA SER A 2 26.62 -10.53 26.23
C SER A 2 27.13 -11.10 24.91
N PRO A 3 28.39 -11.53 24.80
CA PRO A 3 28.87 -12.23 23.62
C PRO A 3 28.05 -13.48 23.34
N GLY A 4 27.41 -13.56 22.18
CA GLY A 4 26.53 -14.66 21.78
C GLY A 4 25.03 -14.31 21.76
N ASP A 5 24.65 -13.14 22.27
CA ASP A 5 23.25 -12.70 22.19
C ASP A 5 22.82 -12.46 20.74
N VAL A 6 21.63 -12.96 20.40
CA VAL A 6 20.96 -12.65 19.13
C VAL A 6 20.17 -11.37 19.32
N VAL A 7 20.57 -10.30 18.60
CA VAL A 7 20.00 -8.97 18.74
C VAL A 7 19.43 -8.49 17.40
N GLY A 8 18.19 -8.00 17.42
CA GLY A 8 17.55 -7.39 16.25
C GLY A 8 18.30 -6.16 15.78
N ARG A 9 18.71 -6.11 14.51
CA ARG A 9 19.50 -5.00 13.92
C ARG A 9 18.73 -4.21 12.87
N SER A 10 17.59 -4.72 12.42
CA SER A 10 16.74 -4.06 11.42
C SER A 10 15.29 -4.46 11.58
N GLY A 11 14.38 -3.71 10.94
CA GLY A 11 12.97 -4.04 10.83
C GLY A 11 12.27 -4.30 12.17
N VAL A 12 11.36 -5.25 12.15
CA VAL A 12 10.55 -5.68 13.30
C VAL A 12 11.41 -6.15 14.47
N GLU A 13 12.47 -6.91 14.19
CA GLU A 13 13.36 -7.42 15.23
C GLU A 13 14.07 -6.28 15.97
N GLN A 14 14.48 -5.22 15.28
CA GLN A 14 15.11 -4.07 15.95
C GLN A 14 14.10 -3.30 16.80
N THR A 15 12.91 -3.03 16.27
CA THR A 15 11.89 -2.24 16.98
C THR A 15 11.41 -2.96 18.24
N TYR A 16 11.20 -4.27 18.15
CA TYR A 16 10.59 -5.07 19.21
C TYR A 16 11.60 -5.97 19.92
N ASN A 17 12.91 -5.69 19.82
CA ASN A 17 13.98 -6.50 20.37
C ASN A 17 13.80 -6.81 21.87
N ALA A 18 13.43 -5.80 22.67
CA ALA A 18 13.23 -5.97 24.12
C ALA A 18 12.10 -6.95 24.46
N MET A 19 11.09 -7.08 23.57
CA MET A 19 9.99 -8.02 23.73
C MET A 19 10.37 -9.44 23.25
N LEU A 20 11.13 -9.52 22.15
CA LEU A 20 11.46 -10.76 21.46
C LEU A 20 12.63 -11.52 22.10
N MET A 21 13.58 -10.80 22.73
CA MET A 21 14.83 -11.37 23.21
C MET A 21 14.66 -12.29 24.42
N GLY A 22 13.65 -12.05 25.29
CA GLY A 22 13.47 -12.80 26.52
C GLY A 22 14.48 -12.43 27.61
N THR A 23 14.69 -13.34 28.56
CA THR A 23 15.64 -13.18 29.66
C THR A 23 16.50 -14.42 29.78
N ASP A 24 17.82 -14.25 29.85
CA ASP A 24 18.76 -15.34 29.96
C ASP A 24 18.61 -16.08 31.31
N GLY A 25 18.75 -17.40 31.27
CA GLY A 25 18.92 -18.18 32.45
C GLY A 25 20.36 -18.07 32.97
N SER A 26 20.55 -18.40 34.24
CA SER A 26 21.87 -18.48 34.85
C SER A 26 22.07 -19.78 35.58
N ARG A 27 23.27 -20.34 35.48
CA ARG A 27 23.65 -21.55 36.22
C ARG A 27 24.97 -21.30 36.95
N ARG A 28 24.93 -21.40 38.26
CA ARG A 28 26.13 -21.32 39.08
C ARG A 28 26.61 -22.74 39.37
N VAL A 29 27.87 -23.00 39.09
CA VAL A 29 28.49 -24.30 39.23
C VAL A 29 29.76 -24.21 40.10
N LEU A 30 30.04 -25.21 40.89
CA LEU A 30 31.34 -25.41 41.52
C LEU A 30 32.27 -26.02 40.50
N VAL A 31 33.44 -25.44 40.33
CA VAL A 31 34.48 -25.95 39.46
C VAL A 31 35.76 -26.20 40.24
N ASN A 32 36.48 -27.26 39.93
CA ASN A 32 37.80 -27.53 40.51
C ASN A 32 38.89 -26.66 39.86
N SER A 33 40.13 -26.79 40.32
CA SER A 33 41.29 -26.02 39.84
C SER A 33 41.59 -26.17 38.33
N ARG A 34 40.98 -27.15 37.66
CA ARG A 34 41.09 -27.40 36.21
C ARG A 34 39.87 -26.90 35.42
N GLY A 35 38.94 -26.23 36.09
CA GLY A 35 37.71 -25.72 35.43
C GLY A 35 36.64 -26.79 35.19
N LYS A 36 36.80 -28.03 35.73
CA LYS A 36 35.81 -29.09 35.61
C LYS A 36 34.69 -28.89 36.63
N GLU A 37 33.42 -28.97 36.21
CA GLU A 37 32.24 -28.90 37.07
C GLU A 37 32.21 -30.08 38.05
N GLU A 38 32.12 -29.77 39.35
CA GLU A 38 32.02 -30.74 40.43
C GLU A 38 30.66 -30.73 41.16
N GLY A 39 29.89 -29.67 40.94
CA GLY A 39 28.56 -29.57 41.53
C GLY A 39 27.78 -28.35 41.02
N ARG A 40 26.47 -28.42 41.16
CA ARG A 40 25.56 -27.30 40.86
C ARG A 40 25.18 -26.62 42.17
N LEU A 41 25.26 -25.26 42.18
CA LEU A 41 24.87 -24.45 43.32
C LEU A 41 23.46 -23.92 43.17
N ASP A 42 23.16 -23.39 41.98
CA ASP A 42 21.92 -22.69 41.71
C ASP A 42 21.66 -22.63 40.19
N GLU A 43 20.40 -22.65 39.81
CA GLU A 43 19.98 -22.55 38.41
C GLU A 43 18.71 -21.72 38.31
N THR A 44 18.75 -20.63 37.51
CA THR A 44 17.58 -19.88 37.14
C THR A 44 17.28 -20.18 35.66
N PRO A 45 16.10 -20.74 35.33
CA PRO A 45 15.79 -21.08 33.95
C PRO A 45 15.64 -19.85 33.08
N ALA A 46 16.03 -19.94 31.80
CA ALA A 46 15.80 -18.91 30.81
C ALA A 46 14.29 -18.69 30.58
N GLN A 47 13.89 -17.45 30.36
CA GLN A 47 12.52 -17.11 29.99
C GLN A 47 12.49 -16.73 28.52
N PRO A 48 11.71 -17.43 27.68
CA PRO A 48 11.59 -17.09 26.26
C PRO A 48 10.97 -15.71 26.07
N GLY A 49 11.32 -15.05 24.97
CA GLY A 49 10.70 -13.81 24.56
C GLY A 49 9.21 -13.96 24.29
N LYS A 50 8.50 -12.85 24.27
CA LYS A 50 7.06 -12.82 24.01
C LYS A 50 6.79 -12.96 22.50
N GLN A 51 5.63 -13.54 22.17
CA GLN A 51 5.17 -13.59 20.78
C GLN A 51 4.74 -12.20 20.30
N LEU A 52 5.11 -11.86 19.06
CA LEU A 52 4.68 -10.66 18.38
C LEU A 52 3.79 -11.05 17.20
N ARG A 53 2.53 -10.59 17.22
CA ARG A 53 1.62 -10.77 16.11
C ARG A 53 1.71 -9.55 15.18
N LEU A 54 1.93 -9.82 13.91
CA LEU A 54 2.02 -8.79 12.87
C LEU A 54 0.67 -8.61 12.17
N THR A 55 0.46 -7.40 11.63
CA THR A 55 -0.71 -7.08 10.78
C THR A 55 -0.58 -7.66 9.38
N ILE A 56 0.60 -8.17 9.04
CA ILE A 56 0.88 -8.76 7.73
C ILE A 56 -0.06 -9.93 7.44
N ASP A 57 -0.76 -9.87 6.34
CA ASP A 57 -1.55 -10.96 5.78
C ASP A 57 -0.65 -11.80 4.87
N LEU A 58 -0.42 -13.06 5.22
CA LEU A 58 0.54 -13.92 4.51
C LEU A 58 0.17 -14.11 3.04
N ASP A 59 -1.12 -14.25 2.70
CA ASP A 59 -1.54 -14.46 1.30
C ASP A 59 -1.28 -13.20 0.47
N LEU A 60 -1.50 -12.01 1.07
CA LEU A 60 -1.21 -10.74 0.41
C LEU A 60 0.29 -10.47 0.32
N GLN A 61 1.06 -10.87 1.34
CA GLN A 61 2.53 -10.79 1.28
C GLN A 61 3.07 -11.64 0.13
N ILE A 62 2.59 -12.88 0.00
CA ILE A 62 2.96 -13.77 -1.12
C ILE A 62 2.59 -13.13 -2.47
N ALA A 63 1.38 -12.58 -2.60
CA ALA A 63 0.96 -11.90 -3.83
C ALA A 63 1.83 -10.68 -4.16
N ALA A 64 2.23 -9.90 -3.14
CA ALA A 64 3.13 -8.76 -3.29
C ALA A 64 4.55 -9.16 -3.71
N GLU A 65 5.09 -10.23 -3.12
CA GLU A 65 6.39 -10.81 -3.50
C GLU A 65 6.39 -11.33 -4.94
N GLN A 66 5.35 -12.05 -5.34
CA GLN A 66 5.17 -12.55 -6.71
C GLN A 66 5.03 -11.42 -7.73
N ALA A 67 4.32 -10.33 -7.37
CA ALA A 67 4.22 -9.16 -8.23
C ALA A 67 5.60 -8.53 -8.55
N LEU A 68 6.54 -8.62 -7.63
CA LEU A 68 7.91 -8.12 -7.80
C LEU A 68 8.90 -9.16 -8.33
N GLU A 69 8.47 -10.37 -8.66
CA GLU A 69 9.39 -11.40 -9.15
C GLU A 69 10.18 -10.93 -10.37
N GLY A 70 11.51 -11.08 -10.32
CA GLY A 70 12.44 -10.62 -11.37
C GLY A 70 12.54 -9.09 -11.53
N ARG A 71 12.06 -8.30 -10.56
CA ARG A 71 12.08 -6.83 -10.60
C ARG A 71 12.69 -6.23 -9.34
N ASN A 72 13.29 -5.07 -9.48
CA ASN A 72 13.69 -4.24 -8.36
C ASN A 72 12.56 -3.26 -8.02
N GLY A 73 12.29 -3.09 -6.73
CA GLY A 73 11.24 -2.17 -6.31
C GLY A 73 10.64 -2.51 -4.94
N ALA A 74 9.45 -2.03 -4.70
CA ALA A 74 8.70 -2.31 -3.47
C ALA A 74 7.19 -2.34 -3.71
N VAL A 75 6.49 -3.16 -2.91
CA VAL A 75 5.04 -3.14 -2.76
C VAL A 75 4.72 -2.88 -1.30
N ILE A 76 3.77 -2.02 -1.06
CA ILE A 76 3.14 -1.87 0.26
C ILE A 76 1.63 -1.87 0.11
N ALA A 77 0.96 -2.66 0.96
CA ALA A 77 -0.49 -2.70 1.08
C ALA A 77 -0.91 -2.28 2.50
N LEU A 78 -1.84 -1.34 2.61
CA LEU A 78 -2.37 -0.83 3.88
C LEU A 78 -3.89 -1.00 3.93
N ASP A 79 -4.44 -1.24 5.13
CA ASP A 79 -5.84 -0.92 5.42
C ASP A 79 -5.92 0.54 5.91
N PRO A 80 -6.43 1.47 5.10
CA PRO A 80 -6.45 2.88 5.49
C PRO A 80 -7.48 3.20 6.59
N ARG A 81 -8.36 2.25 6.95
CA ARG A 81 -9.34 2.39 8.04
C ARG A 81 -8.70 2.17 9.41
N THR A 82 -7.65 1.37 9.48
CA THR A 82 -6.97 0.99 10.72
C THR A 82 -5.52 1.45 10.78
N GLY A 83 -4.86 1.62 9.64
CA GLY A 83 -3.42 1.85 9.50
C GLY A 83 -2.61 0.54 9.46
N GLU A 84 -3.26 -0.62 9.50
CA GLU A 84 -2.58 -1.92 9.42
C GLU A 84 -1.82 -2.08 8.10
N VAL A 85 -0.55 -2.48 8.18
CA VAL A 85 0.24 -2.89 7.02
C VAL A 85 -0.08 -4.34 6.71
N LEU A 86 -0.77 -4.59 5.61
CA LEU A 86 -1.20 -5.92 5.19
C LEU A 86 -0.13 -6.68 4.40
N ALA A 87 0.72 -5.96 3.67
CA ALA A 87 1.89 -6.51 2.99
C ALA A 87 2.98 -5.45 2.83
N LEU A 88 4.24 -5.88 2.94
CA LEU A 88 5.41 -5.03 2.74
C LEU A 88 6.52 -5.85 2.09
N ALA A 89 6.73 -5.67 0.79
CA ALA A 89 7.75 -6.35 0.01
C ALA A 89 8.77 -5.36 -0.55
N SER A 90 10.05 -5.74 -0.50
CA SER A 90 11.18 -4.99 -1.06
C SER A 90 12.10 -5.93 -1.82
N ARG A 91 12.41 -5.62 -3.08
CA ARG A 91 13.24 -6.45 -3.96
C ARG A 91 14.40 -5.66 -4.59
N PRO A 92 15.59 -6.25 -4.76
CA PRO A 92 15.95 -7.59 -4.26
C PRO A 92 15.94 -7.64 -2.73
N THR A 93 15.91 -8.82 -2.17
CA THR A 93 15.93 -9.06 -0.73
C THR A 93 17.13 -9.90 -0.33
N PHE A 94 17.31 -10.13 0.96
CA PHE A 94 18.34 -10.99 1.52
C PHE A 94 17.71 -11.93 2.56
N ASP A 95 18.39 -13.04 2.86
CA ASP A 95 18.00 -13.93 3.94
C ASP A 95 18.61 -13.42 5.26
N PRO A 96 17.80 -12.96 6.24
CA PRO A 96 18.30 -12.49 7.53
C PRO A 96 18.96 -13.60 8.37
N ASN A 97 18.65 -14.88 8.11
CA ASN A 97 19.25 -16.00 8.85
C ASN A 97 20.76 -16.11 8.62
N HIS A 98 21.29 -15.64 7.48
CA HIS A 98 22.73 -15.59 7.25
C HIS A 98 23.46 -14.70 8.26
N PHE A 99 22.77 -13.71 8.86
CA PHE A 99 23.34 -12.84 9.89
C PHE A 99 23.22 -13.42 11.30
N ALA A 100 22.31 -14.37 11.55
CA ALA A 100 22.17 -15.05 12.84
C ALA A 100 23.32 -16.02 13.10
N VAL A 101 23.95 -16.54 12.05
CA VAL A 101 25.21 -17.30 12.07
C VAL A 101 26.35 -16.32 11.74
N ARG A 102 27.35 -16.67 11.10
CA ARG A 102 28.42 -15.78 10.69
C ARG A 102 28.37 -15.61 9.18
N ILE A 103 27.97 -14.42 8.69
CA ILE A 103 28.03 -14.11 7.25
C ILE A 103 29.48 -14.12 6.77
N SER A 104 29.75 -14.72 5.62
CA SER A 104 31.06 -14.71 4.99
C SER A 104 31.40 -13.30 4.46
N ARG A 105 32.70 -13.00 4.31
CA ARG A 105 33.14 -11.72 3.72
C ARG A 105 32.67 -11.59 2.27
N GLU A 106 32.64 -12.68 1.53
CA GLU A 106 32.22 -12.75 0.14
C GLU A 106 30.74 -12.41 0.01
N GLU A 107 29.87 -13.05 0.82
CA GLU A 107 28.42 -12.77 0.85
C GLU A 107 28.13 -11.33 1.28
N TRP A 108 28.82 -10.85 2.34
CA TRP A 108 28.70 -9.45 2.77
C TRP A 108 29.06 -8.49 1.65
N ASN A 109 30.19 -8.69 0.98
CA ASN A 109 30.62 -7.86 -0.14
C ASN A 109 29.64 -7.92 -1.32
N ALA A 110 29.05 -9.08 -1.61
CA ALA A 110 28.01 -9.21 -2.61
C ALA A 110 26.79 -8.35 -2.27
N LEU A 111 26.30 -8.41 -1.03
CA LEU A 111 25.14 -7.64 -0.58
C LEU A 111 25.35 -6.12 -0.62
N ILE A 112 26.50 -5.63 -0.13
CA ILE A 112 26.77 -4.18 -0.08
C ILE A 112 27.09 -3.55 -1.43
N ASN A 113 27.61 -4.34 -2.38
CA ASN A 113 27.97 -3.87 -3.72
C ASN A 113 26.87 -4.16 -4.76
N ASP A 114 25.78 -4.84 -4.39
CA ASP A 114 24.67 -5.09 -5.30
C ASP A 114 23.99 -3.76 -5.68
N PRO A 115 23.96 -3.41 -6.99
CA PRO A 115 23.29 -2.18 -7.44
C PRO A 115 21.80 -2.17 -7.14
N GLY A 116 21.17 -3.31 -6.94
CA GLY A 116 19.77 -3.46 -6.51
C GLY A 116 19.53 -3.10 -5.05
N LYS A 117 20.60 -2.95 -4.23
CA LYS A 117 20.55 -2.55 -2.81
C LYS A 117 19.61 -3.43 -1.96
N PRO A 118 19.88 -4.74 -1.83
CA PRO A 118 19.00 -5.67 -1.10
C PRO A 118 18.82 -5.32 0.38
N LEU A 119 19.79 -4.65 1.02
CA LEU A 119 19.70 -4.24 2.43
C LEU A 119 18.79 -3.02 2.65
N LEU A 120 18.36 -2.35 1.58
CA LEU A 120 17.47 -1.19 1.67
C LEU A 120 16.00 -1.65 1.68
N ASN A 121 15.26 -1.33 2.73
CA ASN A 121 13.80 -1.48 2.71
C ASN A 121 13.18 -0.39 1.84
N LYS A 122 13.02 -0.67 0.55
CA LYS A 122 12.57 0.32 -0.43
C LYS A 122 11.15 0.82 -0.15
N ALA A 123 10.30 0.06 0.54
CA ALA A 123 8.95 0.48 0.87
C ALA A 123 8.92 1.75 1.74
N ILE A 124 9.93 1.92 2.61
CA ILE A 124 10.02 3.03 3.55
C ILE A 124 11.26 3.92 3.37
N GLN A 125 12.21 3.50 2.49
CA GLN A 125 13.50 4.18 2.33
C GLN A 125 13.81 4.63 0.89
N ALA A 126 13.15 4.09 -0.15
CA ALA A 126 13.37 4.56 -1.52
C ALA A 126 12.73 5.95 -1.71
N GLN A 127 13.59 6.98 -1.83
CA GLN A 127 13.18 8.35 -2.07
C GLN A 127 13.30 8.67 -3.55
N LEU A 128 12.19 8.59 -4.27
CA LEU A 128 12.17 8.78 -5.73
C LEU A 128 11.02 9.71 -6.14
N PRO A 129 11.12 10.42 -7.26
CA PRO A 129 10.02 11.21 -7.77
C PRO A 129 8.78 10.34 -8.01
N PRO A 130 7.59 10.74 -7.53
CA PRO A 130 6.36 9.96 -7.70
C PRO A 130 5.77 10.04 -9.10
N GLY A 131 6.25 10.97 -9.94
CA GLY A 131 5.68 11.23 -11.24
C GLY A 131 4.18 11.56 -11.14
N SER A 132 3.41 11.10 -12.12
CA SER A 132 1.99 11.42 -12.25
C SER A 132 1.09 10.93 -11.10
N VAL A 133 1.57 10.13 -10.14
CA VAL A 133 0.81 9.84 -8.91
C VAL A 133 0.57 11.11 -8.11
N PHE A 134 1.54 12.02 -8.11
CA PHE A 134 1.44 13.33 -7.43
C PHE A 134 0.26 14.19 -7.92
N LYS A 135 -0.26 13.94 -9.13
CA LYS A 135 -1.40 14.69 -9.70
C LYS A 135 -2.69 14.50 -8.87
N ILE A 136 -2.81 13.44 -8.10
CA ILE A 136 -3.95 13.28 -7.19
C ILE A 136 -3.84 14.30 -6.04
N ILE A 137 -2.64 14.48 -5.47
CA ILE A 137 -2.37 15.53 -4.47
C ILE A 137 -2.62 16.92 -5.05
N MET A 138 -2.16 17.15 -6.28
CA MET A 138 -2.41 18.39 -7.02
C MET A 138 -3.91 18.63 -7.26
N SER A 139 -4.70 17.55 -7.46
CA SER A 139 -6.15 17.65 -7.63
C SER A 139 -6.83 18.10 -6.35
N VAL A 140 -6.40 17.58 -5.19
CA VAL A 140 -6.87 18.07 -3.88
C VAL A 140 -6.55 19.56 -3.75
N ALA A 141 -5.28 19.96 -3.91
CA ALA A 141 -4.88 21.35 -3.78
C ALA A 141 -5.66 22.27 -4.74
N GLY A 142 -5.81 21.86 -6.00
CA GLY A 142 -6.49 22.65 -7.02
C GLY A 142 -7.98 22.81 -6.81
N LEU A 143 -8.65 21.78 -6.31
CA LEU A 143 -10.09 21.79 -6.04
C LEU A 143 -10.39 22.54 -4.72
N GLU A 144 -9.63 22.30 -3.66
CA GLU A 144 -9.85 23.00 -2.38
C GLU A 144 -9.53 24.51 -2.47
N GLU A 145 -8.61 24.91 -3.34
CA GLU A 145 -8.30 26.33 -3.60
C GLU A 145 -9.21 26.96 -4.68
N GLY A 146 -10.23 26.24 -5.18
CA GLY A 146 -11.18 26.75 -6.17
C GLY A 146 -10.60 26.96 -7.58
N VAL A 147 -9.36 26.57 -7.83
CA VAL A 147 -8.66 26.82 -9.11
C VAL A 147 -9.01 25.80 -10.17
N ALA A 148 -9.11 24.51 -9.79
CA ALA A 148 -9.29 23.42 -10.75
C ALA A 148 -10.73 23.32 -11.28
N GLN A 149 -11.74 23.82 -10.57
CA GLN A 149 -13.14 23.79 -10.97
C GLN A 149 -13.39 24.56 -12.28
N THR A 150 -12.69 25.67 -12.47
CA THR A 150 -12.88 26.57 -13.62
C THR A 150 -11.76 26.46 -14.66
N LEU A 151 -10.74 25.65 -14.37
CA LEU A 151 -9.59 25.51 -15.27
C LEU A 151 -9.95 24.66 -16.49
N VAL A 152 -9.87 25.28 -17.66
CA VAL A 152 -9.97 24.62 -18.98
C VAL A 152 -8.68 24.84 -19.74
N VAL A 153 -8.10 23.78 -20.26
CA VAL A 153 -6.79 23.82 -20.93
C VAL A 153 -6.89 23.21 -22.33
N ASN A 154 -6.19 23.81 -23.27
CA ASN A 154 -5.90 23.21 -24.58
C ASN A 154 -4.54 22.52 -24.50
N CYS A 155 -4.48 21.19 -24.81
CA CYS A 155 -3.28 20.39 -24.78
C CYS A 155 -2.87 19.91 -26.20
N PRO A 156 -2.07 20.67 -26.94
CA PRO A 156 -1.53 20.24 -28.23
C PRO A 156 -0.30 19.34 -28.12
N GLY A 157 -0.08 18.70 -26.94
CA GLY A 157 1.08 17.85 -26.65
C GLY A 157 2.14 18.55 -25.78
N GLY A 158 1.81 19.69 -25.20
CA GLY A 158 2.66 20.47 -24.30
C GLY A 158 2.34 21.95 -24.31
N LYS A 159 3.08 22.74 -23.54
CA LYS A 159 2.91 24.19 -23.42
C LYS A 159 4.22 24.85 -23.01
N ASN A 160 4.42 26.10 -23.45
CA ASN A 160 5.54 26.93 -23.01
C ASN A 160 5.24 27.61 -21.67
N PHE A 161 6.17 27.50 -20.72
CA PHE A 161 6.18 28.24 -19.46
C PHE A 161 7.56 28.87 -19.27
N TYR A 162 7.61 30.13 -18.99
CA TYR A 162 8.86 30.88 -18.70
C TYR A 162 9.97 30.67 -19.74
N GLY A 163 9.59 30.62 -21.03
CA GLY A 163 10.53 30.46 -22.15
C GLY A 163 10.98 29.02 -22.42
N ARG A 164 10.49 28.02 -21.67
CA ARG A 164 10.78 26.60 -21.85
C ARG A 164 9.52 25.83 -22.23
N PHE A 165 9.67 24.91 -23.21
CA PHE A 165 8.58 23.99 -23.59
C PHE A 165 8.53 22.80 -22.63
N PHE A 166 7.36 22.59 -22.01
CA PHE A 166 7.06 21.43 -21.18
C PHE A 166 6.14 20.49 -21.96
N LYS A 167 6.67 19.33 -22.31
CA LYS A 167 6.00 18.32 -23.13
C LYS A 167 4.95 17.58 -22.29
N CYS A 168 3.79 17.30 -22.90
CA CYS A 168 2.83 16.31 -22.40
C CYS A 168 3.11 14.95 -23.05
N HIS A 169 2.77 13.87 -22.35
CA HIS A 169 2.99 12.52 -22.89
C HIS A 169 2.11 12.22 -24.12
N SER A 170 0.98 12.96 -24.29
CA SER A 170 0.05 12.81 -25.41
C SER A 170 -0.58 14.16 -25.79
N VAL A 171 -1.20 14.20 -26.97
CA VAL A 171 -2.09 15.27 -27.40
C VAL A 171 -3.49 14.98 -26.87
N HIS A 172 -4.02 15.84 -25.99
CA HIS A 172 -5.36 15.68 -25.42
C HIS A 172 -6.41 16.60 -26.03
N GLY A 173 -5.98 17.50 -26.92
CA GLY A 173 -6.87 18.45 -27.62
C GLY A 173 -7.39 19.59 -26.75
N ALA A 174 -8.47 20.21 -27.18
CA ALA A 174 -9.11 21.33 -26.51
C ALA A 174 -10.05 20.86 -25.38
N GLY A 175 -10.39 21.81 -24.48
CA GLY A 175 -11.41 21.59 -23.45
C GLY A 175 -11.05 20.55 -22.39
N VAL A 176 -9.75 20.41 -22.06
CA VAL A 176 -9.32 19.52 -20.98
C VAL A 176 -9.65 20.18 -19.65
N VAL A 177 -10.58 19.57 -18.91
CA VAL A 177 -10.96 19.88 -17.53
C VAL A 177 -10.46 18.80 -16.58
N ILE A 178 -10.55 19.02 -15.27
CA ILE A 178 -9.99 18.10 -14.27
C ILE A 178 -10.51 16.67 -14.38
N THR A 179 -11.81 16.49 -14.71
CA THR A 179 -12.44 15.16 -14.90
C THR A 179 -11.85 14.35 -16.04
N ARG A 180 -11.27 15.02 -17.07
CA ARG A 180 -10.49 14.38 -18.14
C ARG A 180 -9.01 14.33 -17.82
N ALA A 181 -8.49 15.32 -17.11
CA ALA A 181 -7.07 15.43 -16.83
C ALA A 181 -6.57 14.32 -15.89
N ILE A 182 -7.37 13.88 -14.91
CA ILE A 182 -6.99 12.79 -13.99
C ILE A 182 -6.86 11.44 -14.72
N PRO A 183 -7.90 10.90 -15.39
CA PRO A 183 -7.82 9.60 -16.05
C PRO A 183 -6.83 9.56 -17.22
N GLN A 184 -6.74 10.62 -18.00
CA GLN A 184 -5.80 10.74 -19.10
C GLN A 184 -4.42 11.23 -18.68
N SER A 185 -4.23 11.57 -17.41
CA SER A 185 -2.94 12.04 -16.87
C SER A 185 -2.34 13.24 -17.62
N CYS A 186 -3.16 14.22 -18.07
CA CYS A 186 -2.73 15.32 -18.91
C CYS A 186 -1.72 16.25 -18.22
N ASP A 187 -0.43 16.18 -18.59
CA ASP A 187 0.61 17.02 -17.98
C ASP A 187 0.35 18.50 -18.19
N THR A 188 -0.12 18.91 -19.38
CA THR A 188 -0.39 20.33 -19.70
C THR A 188 -1.43 20.94 -18.76
N PHE A 189 -2.45 20.17 -18.35
CA PHE A 189 -3.42 20.61 -17.37
C PHE A 189 -2.75 20.85 -16.01
N PHE A 190 -1.97 19.88 -15.52
CA PHE A 190 -1.32 19.95 -14.21
C PHE A 190 -0.17 20.96 -14.18
N TYR A 191 0.53 21.18 -15.28
CA TYR A 191 1.48 22.30 -15.40
C TYR A 191 0.79 23.67 -15.23
N THR A 192 -0.35 23.86 -15.90
CA THR A 192 -1.12 25.10 -15.79
C THR A 192 -1.74 25.25 -14.40
N LEU A 193 -2.19 24.16 -13.79
CA LEU A 193 -2.68 24.17 -12.41
C LEU A 193 -1.56 24.53 -11.42
N ALA A 194 -0.36 23.97 -11.59
CA ALA A 194 0.80 24.28 -10.75
C ALA A 194 1.23 25.74 -10.86
N GLU A 195 1.25 26.29 -12.08
CA GLU A 195 1.53 27.73 -12.31
C GLU A 195 0.55 28.61 -11.51
N ARG A 196 -0.75 28.30 -11.55
CA ARG A 196 -1.80 29.08 -10.86
C ARG A 196 -1.78 28.92 -9.34
N LEU A 197 -1.45 27.72 -8.84
CA LEU A 197 -1.36 27.46 -7.40
C LEU A 197 -0.11 28.08 -6.76
N GLY A 198 1.03 27.98 -7.43
CA GLY A 198 2.33 28.29 -6.86
C GLY A 198 2.81 27.21 -5.86
N ILE A 199 4.12 27.22 -5.59
CA ILE A 199 4.75 26.16 -4.79
C ILE A 199 4.25 26.14 -3.33
N THR A 200 3.94 27.30 -2.77
CA THR A 200 3.51 27.44 -1.37
C THR A 200 2.19 26.67 -1.10
N ARG A 201 1.17 26.84 -1.98
CA ARG A 201 -0.10 26.11 -1.84
C ARG A 201 0.06 24.63 -2.14
N ILE A 202 0.86 24.27 -3.15
CA ILE A 202 1.16 22.87 -3.46
C ILE A 202 1.83 22.19 -2.25
N ALA A 203 2.85 22.80 -1.67
CA ALA A 203 3.56 22.27 -0.51
C ALA A 203 2.64 22.14 0.72
N LYS A 204 1.78 23.12 0.97
CA LYS A 204 0.79 23.09 2.06
C LYS A 204 -0.06 21.83 2.03
N TYR A 205 -0.70 21.53 0.89
CA TYR A 205 -1.57 20.34 0.76
C TYR A 205 -0.76 19.04 0.75
N ALA A 206 0.37 18.99 0.07
CA ALA A 206 1.22 17.83 0.03
C ALA A 206 1.72 17.44 1.43
N MET A 207 2.17 18.40 2.23
CA MET A 207 2.63 18.19 3.60
C MET A 207 1.47 17.83 4.54
N ALA A 208 0.31 18.43 4.37
CA ALA A 208 -0.89 18.05 5.12
C ALA A 208 -1.26 16.58 4.87
N LEU A 209 -1.09 16.10 3.63
CA LEU A 209 -1.30 14.71 3.23
C LEU A 209 -0.12 13.76 3.56
N GLY A 210 0.88 14.23 4.31
CA GLY A 210 1.97 13.39 4.82
C GLY A 210 3.23 13.34 3.96
N LEU A 211 3.32 14.04 2.83
CA LEU A 211 4.53 14.06 2.02
C LEU A 211 5.61 14.98 2.62
N GLY A 212 6.88 14.62 2.44
CA GLY A 212 8.00 15.38 3.00
C GLY A 212 8.21 15.20 4.51
N GLN A 213 7.54 14.21 5.12
CA GLN A 213 7.66 13.84 6.53
C GLN A 213 7.47 12.34 6.71
N ARG A 214 7.94 11.78 7.82
CA ARG A 214 7.73 10.36 8.15
C ARG A 214 6.24 10.09 8.38
N THR A 215 5.76 8.92 7.97
CA THR A 215 4.40 8.48 8.26
C THR A 215 4.23 8.03 9.71
N GLY A 216 5.35 7.72 10.36
CA GLY A 216 5.39 7.23 11.74
C GLY A 216 5.14 5.73 11.87
N ILE A 217 5.36 4.95 10.79
CA ILE A 217 5.33 3.49 10.88
C ILE A 217 6.27 2.99 11.98
N ASP A 218 5.86 1.94 12.68
CA ASP A 218 6.60 1.29 13.76
C ASP A 218 7.81 0.45 13.28
N LEU A 219 8.44 0.88 12.19
CA LEU A 219 9.68 0.32 11.67
C LEU A 219 10.80 1.35 11.74
N PRO A 220 12.06 0.92 12.00
CA PRO A 220 13.18 1.83 12.08
C PRO A 220 13.59 2.32 10.68
N GLN A 221 14.36 3.42 10.66
CA GLN A 221 14.99 3.96 9.46
C GLN A 221 14.01 4.45 8.37
N GLU A 222 12.76 4.73 8.70
CA GLU A 222 11.86 5.42 7.79
C GLU A 222 12.43 6.81 7.42
N VAL A 223 12.40 7.14 6.14
CA VAL A 223 12.87 8.43 5.62
C VAL A 223 11.71 9.37 5.30
N SER A 224 11.95 10.67 5.42
CA SER A 224 10.91 11.70 5.26
C SER A 224 10.55 12.03 3.80
N GLY A 225 11.33 11.56 2.82
CA GLY A 225 11.20 12.09 1.47
C GLY A 225 11.52 13.59 1.40
N VAL A 226 11.16 14.22 0.30
CA VAL A 226 11.34 15.67 0.08
C VAL A 226 10.07 16.25 -0.54
N MET A 227 9.46 17.20 0.16
CA MET A 227 8.49 18.11 -0.44
C MET A 227 9.15 19.49 -0.55
N PRO A 228 9.48 19.95 -1.76
CA PRO A 228 10.17 21.22 -1.94
C PRO A 228 9.26 22.42 -1.61
N SER A 229 9.85 23.44 -1.03
CA SER A 229 9.25 24.75 -0.79
C SER A 229 10.30 25.85 -0.99
N GLU A 230 9.88 27.10 -0.92
CA GLU A 230 10.81 28.23 -0.97
C GLU A 230 11.82 28.18 0.19
N GLU A 231 11.36 27.88 1.41
CA GLU A 231 12.19 27.77 2.60
C GLU A 231 13.13 26.56 2.51
N TRP A 232 12.62 25.42 2.02
CA TRP A 232 13.46 24.23 1.80
C TRP A 232 14.62 24.54 0.86
N LYS A 233 14.33 25.21 -0.28
CA LYS A 233 15.37 25.54 -1.26
C LYS A 233 16.37 26.56 -0.72
N ALA A 234 15.88 27.59 -0.03
CA ALA A 234 16.75 28.60 0.60
C ALA A 234 17.68 27.97 1.65
N ARG A 235 17.15 27.04 2.47
CA ARG A 235 17.93 26.34 3.49
C ARG A 235 18.96 25.38 2.88
N THR A 236 18.54 24.58 1.87
CA THR A 236 19.34 23.47 1.33
C THR A 236 20.37 23.94 0.31
N PHE A 237 19.98 24.83 -0.60
CA PHE A 237 20.80 25.27 -1.73
C PHE A 237 21.27 26.71 -1.65
N LYS A 238 20.81 27.47 -0.65
CA LYS A 238 21.09 28.91 -0.51
C LYS A 238 20.65 29.72 -1.74
N GLN A 239 19.55 29.31 -2.36
CA GLN A 239 19.00 29.89 -3.58
C GLN A 239 17.52 30.22 -3.39
N LYS A 240 17.04 31.24 -4.12
CA LYS A 240 15.62 31.54 -4.23
C LYS A 240 14.89 30.46 -5.06
N TRP A 241 13.59 30.33 -4.86
CA TRP A 241 12.73 29.54 -5.69
C TRP A 241 12.51 30.21 -7.06
N TYR A 242 12.53 29.43 -8.12
CA TYR A 242 12.20 29.92 -9.47
C TYR A 242 10.85 29.34 -9.91
N ALA A 243 10.00 30.20 -10.48
CA ALA A 243 8.64 29.80 -10.89
C ALA A 243 8.60 28.58 -11.84
N GLY A 244 9.60 28.43 -12.70
CA GLY A 244 9.71 27.25 -13.59
C GLY A 244 9.90 25.93 -12.86
N GLU A 245 10.42 25.91 -11.64
CA GLU A 245 10.56 24.69 -10.82
C GLU A 245 9.19 24.18 -10.38
N THR A 246 8.24 25.09 -10.09
CA THR A 246 6.87 24.75 -9.72
C THR A 246 6.19 23.92 -10.81
N ILE A 247 6.48 24.19 -12.08
CA ILE A 247 5.90 23.48 -13.20
C ILE A 247 6.26 21.98 -13.13
N SER A 248 7.54 21.66 -12.88
CA SER A 248 8.01 20.27 -12.73
C SER A 248 7.40 19.59 -11.50
N VAL A 249 7.28 20.32 -10.39
CA VAL A 249 6.64 19.82 -9.16
C VAL A 249 5.18 19.42 -9.42
N GLY A 250 4.45 20.18 -10.25
CA GLY A 250 3.05 19.92 -10.59
C GLY A 250 2.76 18.53 -11.18
N ILE A 251 3.77 17.84 -11.67
CA ILE A 251 3.66 16.46 -12.19
C ILE A 251 4.50 15.46 -11.38
N GLY A 252 4.89 15.82 -10.16
CA GLY A 252 5.67 14.96 -9.27
C GLY A 252 7.10 14.71 -9.75
N GLN A 253 7.70 15.72 -10.38
CA GLN A 253 9.09 15.72 -10.85
C GLN A 253 9.88 16.84 -10.17
N GLY A 254 11.10 17.07 -10.62
CA GLY A 254 11.99 18.06 -10.00
C GLY A 254 12.54 17.57 -8.66
N ALA A 255 12.42 18.37 -7.60
CA ALA A 255 12.96 18.04 -6.29
C ALA A 255 11.99 17.23 -5.40
N VAL A 256 10.78 16.91 -5.88
CA VAL A 256 9.86 16.04 -5.12
C VAL A 256 10.43 14.63 -5.06
N ALA A 257 10.54 14.09 -3.84
CA ALA A 257 10.92 12.70 -3.61
C ALA A 257 10.03 12.10 -2.53
N THR A 258 9.44 10.94 -2.81
CA THR A 258 8.51 10.24 -1.92
C THR A 258 8.89 8.79 -1.78
N THR A 259 8.46 8.16 -0.69
CA THR A 259 8.55 6.71 -0.51
C THR A 259 7.23 6.03 -0.90
N PRO A 260 7.24 4.72 -1.21
CA PRO A 260 6.00 3.97 -1.46
C PRO A 260 4.97 4.08 -0.33
N ILE A 261 5.41 4.01 0.94
CA ILE A 261 4.50 4.14 2.08
C ILE A 261 3.84 5.53 2.14
N GLN A 262 4.59 6.60 1.87
CA GLN A 262 4.02 7.95 1.84
C GLN A 262 2.92 8.09 0.79
N LEU A 263 3.12 7.50 -0.39
CA LEU A 263 2.11 7.53 -1.45
C LEU A 263 0.88 6.69 -1.09
N ALA A 264 1.06 5.49 -0.52
CA ALA A 264 -0.05 4.67 -0.02
C ALA A 264 -0.84 5.40 1.08
N TYR A 265 -0.13 6.00 2.04
CA TYR A 265 -0.70 6.78 3.14
C TYR A 265 -1.51 7.99 2.62
N ALA A 266 -0.92 8.80 1.75
CA ALA A 266 -1.57 9.99 1.20
C ALA A 266 -2.79 9.65 0.34
N ILE A 267 -2.66 8.71 -0.60
CA ILE A 267 -3.75 8.35 -1.53
C ILE A 267 -4.85 7.57 -0.81
N GLY A 268 -4.50 6.67 0.12
CA GLY A 268 -5.46 5.99 1.00
C GLY A 268 -6.26 6.99 1.84
N GLY A 269 -5.58 7.98 2.41
CA GLY A 269 -6.20 9.06 3.15
C GLY A 269 -7.12 9.94 2.30
N ILE A 270 -6.71 10.29 1.07
CA ILE A 270 -7.58 11.01 0.13
C ILE A 270 -8.83 10.19 -0.18
N ALA A 271 -8.69 8.90 -0.52
CA ALA A 271 -9.82 8.02 -0.81
C ALA A 271 -10.74 7.79 0.42
N SER A 272 -10.22 8.00 1.62
CA SER A 272 -10.96 7.97 2.91
C SER A 272 -11.52 9.35 3.32
N GLY A 273 -11.74 10.27 2.39
CA GLY A 273 -12.29 11.60 2.68
C GLY A 273 -11.36 12.51 3.49
N GLY A 274 -10.05 12.33 3.37
CA GLY A 274 -9.04 13.11 4.07
C GLY A 274 -8.63 12.56 5.45
N VAL A 275 -9.03 11.34 5.78
CA VAL A 275 -8.67 10.67 7.04
C VAL A 275 -7.42 9.81 6.81
N LEU A 276 -6.32 10.18 7.46
CA LEU A 276 -5.04 9.48 7.37
C LEU A 276 -4.74 8.81 8.73
N ARG A 277 -4.52 7.49 8.73
CA ARG A 277 -4.17 6.72 9.94
C ARG A 277 -2.74 6.26 9.89
N ARG A 278 -2.03 6.41 11.01
CA ARG A 278 -0.62 6.04 11.10
C ARG A 278 -0.40 4.55 10.77
N PRO A 279 0.47 4.23 9.79
CA PRO A 279 0.78 2.85 9.45
C PRO A 279 1.48 2.11 10.62
N HIS A 280 1.16 0.82 10.78
CA HIS A 280 1.82 -0.03 11.78
C HIS A 280 1.86 -1.49 11.32
N VAL A 281 2.91 -2.22 11.73
CA VAL A 281 3.10 -3.64 11.41
C VAL A 281 2.81 -4.56 12.59
N ALA A 282 2.78 -4.04 13.83
CA ALA A 282 2.37 -4.78 15.01
C ALA A 282 1.00 -4.28 15.51
N PHE A 283 0.19 -5.20 16.04
CA PHE A 283 -1.07 -4.82 16.66
C PHE A 283 -0.82 -4.07 17.97
N PRO A 284 -1.19 -2.79 18.11
CA PRO A 284 -0.89 -2.00 19.31
C PRO A 284 -1.44 -2.59 20.61
N GLN A 285 -2.59 -3.30 20.55
CA GLN A 285 -3.20 -3.95 21.72
C GLN A 285 -2.39 -5.14 22.25
N ASP A 286 -1.55 -5.77 21.42
CA ASP A 286 -0.73 -6.92 21.80
C ASP A 286 0.64 -6.49 22.37
N LEU A 287 0.98 -5.21 22.24
CA LEU A 287 2.25 -4.67 22.76
C LEU A 287 2.15 -4.39 24.25
N PRO A 288 3.25 -4.56 25.01
CA PRO A 288 3.37 -4.09 26.38
C PRO A 288 3.07 -2.58 26.46
N PRO A 289 2.46 -2.07 27.55
CA PRO A 289 2.09 -0.68 27.68
C PRO A 289 3.20 0.32 27.36
N GLU A 290 4.43 0.00 27.78
CA GLU A 290 5.64 0.83 27.58
C GLU A 290 6.12 0.87 26.11
N MET A 291 5.70 -0.11 25.29
CA MET A 291 6.04 -0.20 23.87
C MET A 291 4.88 0.28 22.97
N ARG A 292 3.72 0.52 23.54
CA ARG A 292 2.62 1.09 22.79
C ARG A 292 3.00 2.50 22.37
N PRO A 293 2.68 2.91 21.17
CA PRO A 293 2.83 4.30 20.79
C PRO A 293 2.17 5.18 21.87
N VAL A 294 2.90 6.21 22.32
CA VAL A 294 2.31 7.26 23.18
C VAL A 294 1.33 8.02 22.28
N SER A 295 0.13 7.46 22.15
CA SER A 295 -0.89 7.95 21.25
C SER A 295 -1.71 9.01 22.00
N SER A 296 -1.57 10.27 21.59
CA SER A 296 -2.75 11.11 21.59
C SER A 296 -3.62 10.66 20.39
N ALA A 297 -4.94 10.59 20.53
CA ALA A 297 -5.84 10.24 19.40
C ALA A 297 -5.61 11.13 18.17
N VAL A 298 -4.93 12.26 18.34
CA VAL A 298 -4.52 13.21 17.29
C VAL A 298 -3.31 12.70 16.49
N ASP A 299 -2.40 11.91 17.09
CA ASP A 299 -1.18 11.44 16.43
C ASP A 299 -1.43 10.18 15.58
N ASP A 300 -2.46 9.39 15.91
CA ASP A 300 -2.81 8.18 15.17
C ASP A 300 -3.75 8.45 14.00
N GLU A 301 -4.52 9.55 14.06
CA GLU A 301 -5.44 9.95 12.99
C GLU A 301 -5.27 11.44 12.66
N ARG A 302 -4.82 11.71 11.44
CA ARG A 302 -4.74 13.07 10.89
C ARG A 302 -5.94 13.30 9.98
N ARG A 303 -6.57 14.48 10.06
CA ARG A 303 -7.65 14.88 9.16
C ARG A 303 -7.22 16.05 8.28
N VAL A 304 -7.34 15.86 6.98
CA VAL A 304 -7.18 16.91 5.98
C VAL A 304 -8.58 17.21 5.43
N PRO A 305 -9.10 18.40 5.64
CA PRO A 305 -10.44 18.73 5.14
C PRO A 305 -10.44 18.68 3.61
N ILE A 306 -11.33 17.86 3.06
CA ILE A 306 -11.62 17.75 1.62
C ILE A 306 -13.13 17.86 1.46
N GLU A 307 -13.58 18.84 0.68
CA GLU A 307 -15.01 19.00 0.38
C GLU A 307 -15.58 17.73 -0.26
N PRO A 308 -16.75 17.21 0.17
CA PRO A 308 -17.31 15.96 -0.37
C PRO A 308 -17.41 15.92 -1.89
N LYS A 309 -17.83 17.01 -2.52
CA LYS A 309 -17.92 17.12 -4.00
C LYS A 309 -16.56 16.99 -4.68
N ASN A 310 -15.49 17.53 -4.06
CA ASN A 310 -14.12 17.45 -4.56
C ASN A 310 -13.57 16.04 -4.38
N TRP A 311 -13.84 15.43 -3.21
CA TRP A 311 -13.48 14.04 -2.94
C TRP A 311 -14.12 13.06 -3.94
N GLU A 312 -15.43 13.23 -4.22
CA GLU A 312 -16.13 12.40 -5.21
C GLU A 312 -15.52 12.55 -6.60
N LEU A 313 -15.26 13.78 -7.04
CA LEU A 313 -14.65 14.04 -8.33
C LEU A 313 -13.25 13.39 -8.46
N ILE A 314 -12.42 13.48 -7.42
CA ILE A 314 -11.09 12.88 -7.42
C ILE A 314 -11.18 11.36 -7.50
N THR A 315 -12.01 10.73 -6.66
CA THR A 315 -12.14 9.28 -6.60
C THR A 315 -12.78 8.68 -7.86
N ASP A 316 -13.74 9.37 -8.48
CA ASP A 316 -14.29 9.02 -9.78
C ASP A 316 -13.24 9.18 -10.90
N GLY A 317 -12.45 10.25 -10.85
CA GLY A 317 -11.32 10.44 -11.74
C GLY A 317 -10.30 9.30 -11.66
N MET A 318 -10.00 8.83 -10.42
CA MET A 318 -9.11 7.68 -10.19
C MET A 318 -9.73 6.36 -10.68
N ALA A 319 -11.05 6.15 -10.53
CA ALA A 319 -11.73 4.97 -11.07
C ALA A 319 -11.64 4.94 -12.60
N ASN A 320 -11.80 6.09 -13.26
CA ASN A 320 -11.69 6.20 -14.71
C ASN A 320 -10.26 5.95 -15.25
N VAL A 321 -9.23 5.98 -14.42
CA VAL A 321 -7.86 5.60 -14.81
C VAL A 321 -7.79 4.13 -15.26
N THR A 322 -8.57 3.24 -14.65
CA THR A 322 -8.62 1.80 -14.95
C THR A 322 -9.70 1.43 -15.96
N GLN A 323 -10.51 2.38 -16.41
CA GLN A 323 -11.54 2.18 -17.44
C GLN A 323 -10.97 2.37 -18.85
N PRO A 324 -11.68 1.92 -19.91
CA PRO A 324 -11.31 2.20 -21.29
C PRO A 324 -11.07 3.71 -21.53
N GLY A 325 -9.94 4.04 -22.14
CA GLY A 325 -9.48 5.43 -22.31
C GLY A 325 -8.67 6.01 -21.17
N GLY A 326 -8.59 5.33 -20.02
CA GLY A 326 -7.68 5.67 -18.92
C GLY A 326 -6.28 5.10 -19.11
N THR A 327 -5.30 5.65 -18.37
CA THR A 327 -3.88 5.27 -18.49
C THR A 327 -3.56 3.87 -17.97
N ALA A 328 -4.46 3.22 -17.26
CA ALA A 328 -4.31 1.86 -16.72
C ALA A 328 -5.46 0.93 -17.11
N ALA A 329 -6.07 1.09 -18.29
CA ALA A 329 -7.16 0.23 -18.76
C ALA A 329 -6.79 -1.26 -18.76
N SER A 330 -5.51 -1.61 -18.94
CA SER A 330 -5.01 -2.99 -18.88
C SER A 330 -4.98 -3.60 -17.47
N ALA A 331 -5.24 -2.81 -16.43
CA ALA A 331 -5.33 -3.22 -15.03
C ALA A 331 -6.78 -3.24 -14.52
N HIS A 332 -7.75 -3.09 -15.42
CA HIS A 332 -9.18 -3.16 -15.08
C HIS A 332 -9.52 -4.48 -14.38
N LEU A 333 -10.33 -4.41 -13.34
CA LEU A 333 -10.84 -5.58 -12.60
C LEU A 333 -12.36 -5.61 -12.72
N GLU A 334 -12.88 -6.56 -13.48
CA GLU A 334 -14.32 -6.70 -13.70
C GLU A 334 -15.07 -7.03 -12.41
N GLY A 335 -16.13 -6.28 -12.11
CA GLY A 335 -16.95 -6.47 -10.92
C GLY A 335 -16.26 -6.11 -9.60
N ILE A 336 -15.18 -5.32 -9.67
CA ILE A 336 -14.44 -4.78 -8.52
C ILE A 336 -14.37 -3.26 -8.64
N ASP A 337 -14.71 -2.53 -7.59
CA ASP A 337 -14.66 -1.06 -7.54
C ASP A 337 -13.21 -0.57 -7.33
N PHE A 338 -12.35 -0.87 -8.31
CA PHE A 338 -10.93 -0.59 -8.29
C PHE A 338 -10.61 0.75 -8.94
N ALA A 339 -9.91 1.61 -8.21
CA ALA A 339 -9.46 2.92 -8.66
C ALA A 339 -7.96 3.09 -8.43
N GLY A 340 -7.32 4.01 -9.14
CA GLY A 340 -5.89 4.26 -8.91
C GLY A 340 -5.29 5.34 -9.79
N LYS A 341 -3.94 5.44 -9.75
CA LYS A 341 -3.20 6.39 -10.57
C LYS A 341 -1.83 5.82 -10.98
N THR A 342 -1.55 5.89 -12.29
CA THR A 342 -0.23 5.59 -12.85
C THR A 342 0.75 6.73 -12.59
N GLY A 343 2.02 6.37 -12.39
CA GLY A 343 3.16 7.29 -12.40
C GLY A 343 4.30 6.74 -13.24
N SER A 344 4.95 7.60 -13.99
CA SER A 344 6.23 7.32 -14.65
C SER A 344 7.18 8.45 -14.27
N ALA A 345 8.27 8.11 -13.63
CA ALA A 345 9.23 9.07 -13.11
C ALA A 345 10.57 8.94 -13.84
N GLN A 346 11.02 10.03 -14.44
CA GLN A 346 12.28 10.05 -15.17
C GLN A 346 13.47 9.91 -14.20
N VAL A 347 14.33 8.92 -14.45
CA VAL A 347 15.62 8.77 -13.76
C VAL A 347 16.63 9.77 -14.31
N VAL A 348 16.60 10.00 -15.62
CA VAL A 348 17.42 10.99 -16.32
C VAL A 348 16.54 11.75 -17.29
N GLY A 349 16.69 13.07 -17.36
CA GLY A 349 15.91 13.89 -18.28
C GLY A 349 16.09 13.47 -19.74
N ASN A 350 15.00 13.49 -20.53
CA ASN A 350 15.01 13.04 -21.92
C ASN A 350 16.04 13.76 -22.79
N GLU A 351 16.28 15.05 -22.57
CA GLU A 351 17.32 15.80 -23.29
C GLU A 351 18.71 15.25 -23.00
N THR A 352 19.00 14.88 -21.77
CA THR A 352 20.28 14.28 -21.37
C THR A 352 20.42 12.89 -21.94
N LYS A 353 19.35 12.07 -21.90
CA LYS A 353 19.33 10.74 -22.55
C LYS A 353 19.69 10.85 -24.04
N LEU A 354 19.07 11.78 -24.76
CA LEU A 354 19.32 12.00 -26.18
C LEU A 354 20.74 12.51 -26.46
N LYS A 355 21.19 13.55 -25.74
CA LYS A 355 22.51 14.16 -25.92
C LYS A 355 23.65 13.19 -25.62
N GLN A 356 23.49 12.35 -24.59
CA GLN A 356 24.52 11.38 -24.15
C GLN A 356 24.30 9.97 -24.71
N LYS A 357 23.29 9.74 -25.57
CA LYS A 357 22.91 8.43 -26.14
C LYS A 357 22.76 7.32 -25.07
N LEU A 358 22.16 7.65 -23.95
CA LEU A 358 21.97 6.75 -22.82
C LEU A 358 20.82 5.78 -23.11
N THR A 359 21.14 4.52 -23.46
CA THR A 359 20.15 3.50 -23.85
C THR A 359 20.06 2.31 -22.89
N GLY A 360 20.89 2.26 -21.85
CA GLY A 360 20.93 1.14 -20.91
C GLY A 360 19.69 1.04 -20.03
N ALA A 361 19.39 -0.16 -19.49
CA ALA A 361 18.26 -0.42 -18.63
C ALA A 361 18.23 0.50 -17.39
N GLN A 362 19.41 0.84 -16.85
CA GLN A 362 19.59 1.75 -15.71
C GLN A 362 19.08 3.18 -15.94
N PHE A 363 18.79 3.56 -17.20
CA PHE A 363 18.24 4.88 -17.54
C PHE A 363 16.75 4.86 -17.85
N LYS A 364 16.09 3.69 -17.76
CA LYS A 364 14.64 3.57 -17.91
C LYS A 364 13.94 4.28 -16.76
N ASP A 365 12.75 4.74 -17.01
CA ASP A 365 11.94 5.45 -16.02
C ASP A 365 11.41 4.49 -14.94
N ASN A 366 11.23 4.99 -13.72
CA ASN A 366 10.59 4.23 -12.66
C ASN A 366 9.09 4.18 -12.88
N GLY A 367 8.50 3.01 -12.77
CA GLY A 367 7.05 2.80 -12.84
C GLY A 367 6.40 2.84 -11.46
N TRP A 368 5.35 3.63 -11.30
CA TRP A 368 4.54 3.71 -10.10
C TRP A 368 3.08 3.43 -10.37
N PHE A 369 2.43 2.83 -9.41
CA PHE A 369 0.98 2.81 -9.34
C PHE A 369 0.51 2.79 -7.89
N VAL A 370 -0.54 3.56 -7.60
CA VAL A 370 -1.27 3.44 -6.34
C VAL A 370 -2.71 3.09 -6.68
N GLY A 371 -3.19 1.99 -6.13
CA GLY A 371 -4.56 1.50 -6.30
C GLY A 371 -5.30 1.42 -4.99
N VAL A 372 -6.60 1.65 -5.01
CA VAL A 372 -7.51 1.57 -3.85
C VAL A 372 -8.74 0.73 -4.19
N GLU A 373 -9.24 -0.04 -3.23
CA GLU A 373 -10.47 -0.83 -3.35
C GLU A 373 -11.21 -0.88 -1.99
N PRO A 374 -12.52 -0.55 -1.99
CA PRO A 374 -13.25 0.20 -3.03
C PRO A 374 -12.73 1.62 -3.22
N ARG A 375 -13.12 2.32 -4.30
CA ARG A 375 -12.63 3.67 -4.64
C ARG A 375 -12.88 4.72 -3.57
N ARG A 376 -13.89 4.52 -2.72
CA ARG A 376 -14.22 5.39 -1.59
C ARG A 376 -14.27 4.57 -0.31
N ASN A 377 -13.73 5.14 0.78
CA ASN A 377 -13.58 4.45 2.05
C ASN A 377 -12.93 3.07 1.86
N PRO A 378 -11.74 3.02 1.23
CA PRO A 378 -11.12 1.79 0.81
C PRO A 378 -10.79 0.88 2.00
N GLU A 379 -10.85 -0.41 1.75
CA GLU A 379 -10.42 -1.45 2.68
C GLU A 379 -8.95 -1.83 2.44
N ILE A 380 -8.46 -1.55 1.23
CA ILE A 380 -7.06 -1.74 0.89
C ILE A 380 -6.57 -0.61 -0.02
N VAL A 381 -5.37 -0.13 0.24
CA VAL A 381 -4.57 0.68 -0.67
C VAL A 381 -3.25 -0.03 -0.93
N VAL A 382 -2.89 -0.16 -2.20
CA VAL A 382 -1.64 -0.82 -2.63
C VAL A 382 -0.82 0.15 -3.44
N CYS A 383 0.40 0.43 -2.99
CA CYS A 383 1.39 1.20 -3.76
C CYS A 383 2.51 0.28 -4.23
N ILE A 384 2.87 0.39 -5.50
CA ILE A 384 4.04 -0.28 -6.08
C ILE A 384 5.00 0.71 -6.71
N LEU A 385 6.26 0.48 -6.47
CA LEU A 385 7.40 1.03 -7.20
C LEU A 385 8.07 -0.10 -7.98
N VAL A 386 8.26 0.07 -9.28
CA VAL A 386 9.12 -0.77 -10.11
C VAL A 386 10.27 0.10 -10.61
N GLU A 387 11.45 -0.10 -10.07
CA GLU A 387 12.65 0.63 -10.52
C GLU A 387 12.96 0.24 -11.96
N GLN A 388 13.22 1.25 -12.81
CA GLN A 388 13.54 1.02 -14.24
C GLN A 388 12.45 0.24 -14.99
N GLY A 389 11.21 0.28 -14.51
CA GLY A 389 10.05 -0.45 -15.05
C GLY A 389 9.41 0.19 -16.28
N GLU A 390 10.01 1.23 -16.83
CA GLU A 390 9.61 2.04 -17.99
C GLU A 390 8.31 2.83 -17.81
N HIS A 391 7.19 2.16 -17.49
CA HIS A 391 5.88 2.80 -17.45
C HIS A 391 5.02 2.38 -16.26
N GLY A 392 4.24 3.30 -15.75
CA GLY A 392 3.27 3.04 -14.68
C GLY A 392 2.17 2.03 -15.04
N THR A 393 1.97 1.71 -16.32
CA THR A 393 1.03 0.67 -16.77
C THR A 393 1.48 -0.74 -16.37
N VAL A 394 2.80 -0.99 -16.31
CA VAL A 394 3.34 -2.25 -15.76
C VAL A 394 3.02 -2.34 -14.28
N ALA A 395 3.33 -1.28 -13.53
CA ALA A 395 3.03 -1.20 -12.11
C ALA A 395 1.52 -1.38 -11.81
N ALA A 396 0.64 -0.83 -12.64
CA ALA A 396 -0.81 -0.96 -12.49
C ALA A 396 -1.29 -2.42 -12.56
N ARG A 397 -0.79 -3.21 -13.53
CA ARG A 397 -1.12 -4.62 -13.66
C ARG A 397 -0.64 -5.45 -12.45
N LEU A 398 0.49 -5.10 -11.88
CA LEU A 398 1.01 -5.79 -10.69
C LEU A 398 0.16 -5.48 -9.45
N VAL A 399 -0.24 -4.23 -9.27
CA VAL A 399 -1.16 -3.85 -8.18
C VAL A 399 -2.52 -4.52 -8.32
N SER A 400 -3.06 -4.61 -9.54
CA SER A 400 -4.35 -5.29 -9.74
C SER A 400 -4.31 -6.77 -9.32
N GLN A 401 -3.17 -7.45 -9.43
CA GLN A 401 -3.00 -8.83 -8.94
C GLN A 401 -3.11 -8.90 -7.41
N VAL A 402 -2.47 -7.99 -6.68
CA VAL A 402 -2.53 -7.94 -5.21
C VAL A 402 -3.95 -7.60 -4.74
N VAL A 403 -4.60 -6.60 -5.36
CA VAL A 403 -5.99 -6.23 -5.04
C VAL A 403 -6.95 -7.38 -5.35
N LYS A 404 -6.76 -8.07 -6.46
CA LYS A 404 -7.56 -9.26 -6.81
C LYS A 404 -7.43 -10.35 -5.75
N ALA A 405 -6.21 -10.65 -5.29
CA ALA A 405 -5.97 -11.64 -4.24
C ALA A 405 -6.70 -11.26 -2.94
N TYR A 406 -6.70 -9.97 -2.57
CA TYR A 406 -7.45 -9.45 -1.42
C TYR A 406 -8.97 -9.70 -1.57
N VAL A 407 -9.55 -9.29 -2.70
CA VAL A 407 -10.99 -9.41 -2.94
C VAL A 407 -11.43 -10.87 -3.01
N GLU A 408 -10.66 -11.75 -3.66
CA GLU A 408 -10.94 -13.18 -3.73
C GLU A 408 -10.90 -13.84 -2.35
N LYS A 409 -9.90 -13.53 -1.53
CA LYS A 409 -9.81 -13.99 -0.13
C LYS A 409 -11.03 -13.55 0.68
N LYS A 410 -11.41 -12.27 0.59
CA LYS A 410 -12.58 -11.72 1.27
C LYS A 410 -13.88 -12.39 0.84
N ARG A 411 -14.10 -12.57 -0.46
CA ARG A 411 -15.26 -13.29 -1.02
C ARG A 411 -15.29 -14.75 -0.57
N GLY A 412 -14.15 -15.43 -0.53
CA GLY A 412 -14.01 -16.79 -0.02
C GLY A 412 -14.38 -16.91 1.46
N HIS A 413 -13.99 -15.95 2.31
CA HIS A 413 -14.40 -15.87 3.72
C HIS A 413 -15.91 -15.66 3.88
N GLN A 414 -16.49 -14.72 3.15
CA GLN A 414 -17.95 -14.46 3.19
C GLN A 414 -18.76 -15.68 2.79
N THR A 415 -18.33 -16.42 1.77
CA THR A 415 -18.97 -17.67 1.34
C THR A 415 -18.89 -18.75 2.41
N LYS A 416 -17.76 -18.89 3.12
CA LYS A 416 -17.60 -19.85 4.23
C LYS A 416 -18.53 -19.49 5.40
N LEU A 417 -18.55 -18.21 5.80
CA LEU A 417 -19.43 -17.74 6.88
C LEU A 417 -20.92 -17.93 6.56
N ALA A 418 -21.32 -17.61 5.32
CA ALA A 418 -22.70 -17.84 4.88
C ALA A 418 -23.08 -19.34 4.90
N ARG A 419 -22.17 -20.23 4.53
CA ARG A 419 -22.40 -21.70 4.63
C ARG A 419 -22.48 -22.17 6.08
N GLN A 420 -21.64 -21.63 6.98
CA GLN A 420 -21.69 -21.96 8.40
C GLN A 420 -22.96 -21.42 9.07
N GLY A 421 -23.35 -20.16 8.76
CA GLY A 421 -24.61 -19.57 9.23
C GLY A 421 -25.85 -20.35 8.75
N ALA A 422 -25.86 -20.81 7.51
CA ALA A 422 -26.92 -21.66 6.98
C ALA A 422 -26.96 -23.05 7.63
N ALA A 423 -25.79 -23.58 8.04
CA ALA A 423 -25.70 -24.86 8.76
C ALA A 423 -26.15 -24.73 10.22
N SER A 424 -25.95 -23.56 10.86
CA SER A 424 -26.37 -23.28 12.24
C SER A 424 -27.86 -22.83 12.35
N SER A 425 -28.50 -22.41 11.26
CA SER A 425 -29.90 -22.04 11.22
C SER A 425 -30.86 -23.21 10.93
N SER A 426 -30.34 -24.43 10.71
CA SER A 426 -31.16 -25.64 10.74
C SER A 426 -31.48 -25.99 12.21
N VAL A 427 -32.43 -25.30 12.80
CA VAL A 427 -33.04 -25.69 14.06
C VAL A 427 -33.72 -27.03 13.83
N GLU A 428 -33.26 -28.08 14.48
CA GLU A 428 -34.01 -29.36 14.59
C GLU A 428 -35.29 -29.04 15.37
N VAL A 429 -36.40 -28.85 14.66
CA VAL A 429 -37.72 -28.87 15.28
C VAL A 429 -38.03 -30.33 15.57
N ALA A 430 -37.75 -30.77 16.80
CA ALA A 430 -38.25 -32.05 17.29
C ALA A 430 -39.78 -31.87 17.44
N ALA A 431 -40.53 -32.39 16.45
CA ALA A 431 -41.99 -32.50 16.55
C ALA A 431 -42.30 -33.61 17.57
N VAL A 432 -42.64 -33.19 18.79
CA VAL A 432 -43.26 -34.08 19.79
C VAL A 432 -44.73 -34.27 19.39
N TRP A 433 -45.06 -35.41 18.84
CA TRP A 433 -46.44 -35.80 18.64
C TRP A 433 -46.98 -36.41 19.96
N GLU A 434 -47.76 -35.63 20.72
CA GLU A 434 -48.60 -36.15 21.77
C GLU A 434 -49.80 -36.85 21.15
N THR A 435 -49.86 -38.18 21.25
CA THR A 435 -51.07 -38.95 20.99
C THR A 435 -52.00 -38.88 22.23
N PRO A 436 -53.24 -38.38 22.09
CA PRO A 436 -54.17 -38.40 23.22
C PRO A 436 -54.70 -39.82 23.43
N GLY A 437 -54.36 -40.39 24.58
CA GLY A 437 -55.05 -41.61 25.12
C GLY A 437 -54.19 -42.86 25.23
N ALA A 438 -53.08 -42.87 25.97
CA ALA A 438 -52.48 -44.09 26.48
C ALA A 438 -52.18 -43.93 27.95
N ALA A 439 -52.63 -44.90 28.77
CA ALA A 439 -52.39 -45.03 30.20
C ALA A 439 -50.94 -45.26 30.55
N PRO A 440 -50.50 -44.93 31.76
CA PRO A 440 -49.09 -44.97 32.13
C PRO A 440 -48.62 -46.42 32.40
N GLY A 441 -47.64 -46.83 31.60
CA GLY A 441 -46.89 -48.05 31.90
C GLY A 441 -46.63 -48.92 30.67
N GLU A 442 -45.62 -48.55 29.85
CA GLU A 442 -44.78 -49.50 29.11
C GLU A 442 -43.72 -48.75 28.32
N ALA A 443 -42.49 -48.93 28.70
CA ALA A 443 -41.34 -48.37 27.97
C ALA A 443 -41.10 -49.24 26.69
N ALA A 444 -41.39 -48.69 25.52
CA ALA A 444 -40.99 -49.34 24.26
C ALA A 444 -39.90 -48.48 23.60
N GLN A 445 -38.73 -49.06 23.41
CA GLN A 445 -37.67 -48.57 22.56
C GLN A 445 -38.15 -48.50 21.11
N LEU A 446 -38.23 -47.31 20.51
CA LEU A 446 -38.37 -47.17 19.08
C LEU A 446 -37.20 -46.36 18.52
N GLY A 447 -36.56 -46.98 17.51
CA GLY A 447 -35.37 -46.49 16.84
C GLY A 447 -35.63 -45.18 16.06
N GLY A 448 -34.67 -44.28 16.18
CA GLY A 448 -34.69 -43.01 15.45
C GLY A 448 -34.48 -43.15 13.96
N GLY A 449 -35.52 -42.92 13.18
CA GLY A 449 -35.48 -42.76 11.73
C GLY A 449 -35.24 -41.29 11.35
N ARG A 450 -34.12 -40.99 10.73
CA ARG A 450 -33.86 -39.67 10.16
C ARG A 450 -34.60 -39.49 8.83
N PHE A 451 -35.56 -38.62 8.75
CA PHE A 451 -36.12 -38.14 7.50
C PHE A 451 -35.53 -36.80 7.09
N ARG A 452 -34.95 -36.71 5.89
CA ARG A 452 -34.59 -35.44 5.26
C ARG A 452 -35.76 -35.03 4.34
N ILE A 453 -36.30 -33.86 4.55
CA ILE A 453 -37.23 -33.22 3.64
C ILE A 453 -36.40 -32.30 2.70
N PRO A 454 -36.46 -32.49 1.36
CA PRO A 454 -35.81 -31.58 0.43
C PRO A 454 -36.63 -30.29 0.30
N LEU A 455 -36.02 -29.15 0.55
CA LEU A 455 -36.61 -27.85 0.18
C LEU A 455 -36.60 -27.68 -1.33
N ASP A 456 -37.77 -27.45 -1.88
CA ASP A 456 -38.07 -27.26 -3.30
C ASP A 456 -37.27 -26.08 -3.89
N ARG A 457 -36.58 -26.34 -5.00
CA ARG A 457 -35.96 -25.28 -5.80
C ARG A 457 -37.03 -24.62 -6.67
N PRO A 458 -37.07 -23.29 -6.80
CA PRO A 458 -37.95 -22.63 -7.74
C PRO A 458 -37.57 -23.02 -9.18
N ARG A 459 -38.51 -23.56 -9.92
CA ARG A 459 -38.39 -23.91 -11.34
C ARG A 459 -38.16 -22.66 -12.17
N ARG A 460 -37.03 -22.59 -12.85
CA ARG A 460 -36.84 -21.64 -13.96
C ARG A 460 -37.74 -22.07 -15.11
N ARG A 461 -38.63 -21.18 -15.53
CA ARG A 461 -39.34 -21.32 -16.81
C ARG A 461 -38.36 -21.14 -17.95
N ALA A 462 -38.24 -22.15 -18.77
CA ALA A 462 -37.57 -22.05 -20.06
C ALA A 462 -38.48 -21.27 -21.03
N ALA A 463 -37.95 -20.17 -21.58
CA ALA A 463 -38.58 -19.51 -22.72
C ALA A 463 -38.12 -20.23 -24.01
N ALA A 464 -39.08 -20.64 -24.80
CA ALA A 464 -38.85 -21.27 -26.10
C ALA A 464 -38.29 -20.25 -27.10
N ALA A 465 -37.27 -20.68 -27.84
CA ALA A 465 -36.73 -19.94 -28.99
C ALA A 465 -37.56 -20.28 -30.23
N ALA A 466 -38.00 -19.27 -30.96
CA ALA A 466 -38.51 -19.36 -32.32
C ALA A 466 -37.41 -19.01 -33.34
N PRO A 467 -37.39 -19.59 -34.56
CA PRO A 467 -36.26 -19.47 -35.45
C PRO A 467 -36.29 -18.21 -36.34
N LEU A 468 -35.10 -17.72 -36.62
CA LEU A 468 -34.83 -16.63 -37.56
C LEU A 468 -34.84 -17.13 -39.01
N GLY A 469 -35.52 -16.37 -39.90
CA GLY A 469 -35.28 -16.37 -41.32
C GLY A 469 -34.36 -15.24 -41.71
N ALA A 470 -33.40 -15.53 -42.56
CA ALA A 470 -32.56 -14.56 -43.27
C ALA A 470 -33.31 -14.07 -44.55
N PRO A 471 -32.92 -12.99 -45.26
CA PRO A 471 -31.60 -12.83 -45.88
C PRO A 471 -30.69 -11.76 -45.25
#